data_616024482e31ae57638246ea2aeb9602
#
_entry.id   616024482e31ae57638246ea2aeb9602
#
_cell.length_a   1.000
_cell.length_b   1.000
_cell.length_c   1.000
_cell.angle_alpha   90.00
_cell.angle_beta   90.00
_cell.angle_gamma   90.00
#
_symmetry.space_group_name_H-M   'P 1'
#
loop_
_entity.id
_entity.type
_entity.pdbx_description
1 polymer ?
#
loop_
_entity_poly.entity_id
_entity_poly.type
_entity_poly.pdbx_seq_one_letter_code
_entity_poly.pdbx_strand_id
1 'polypeptide(L)'
;MVDENNKVFIMIQPYQKLSHWANPANKLFRYQVGFTCLPQDYDAAPSDFLRMSPRSVGVHGWMLHLPEYRHRLDQRRDHFSLLEDFVHCMANNGVDACGQVGSNWVHASGLGVDGIRDFCNRMTDTYQTPFHMAGYAMVEALRDMNVEKVALNAAYHHPSWWQGTVSFLIEAGFDVLWAGNFHDQGWFTTQEEVNDCIWCFDGDLAEKSFAYVAEQAPDADAYLINGMCNLRGSALPGL
;
A
#
# COMPACT_ATOMS: atom_id res chain seq x y z
N MET A 1 -2.76 -38.63 9.45
CA MET A 1 -3.66 -39.74 9.17
C MET A 1 -4.04 -39.64 7.71
N VAL A 2 -3.86 -40.68 6.93
CA VAL A 2 -4.29 -40.77 5.53
C VAL A 2 -5.57 -41.59 5.54
N ASP A 3 -6.65 -41.07 4.96
CA ASP A 3 -7.89 -41.82 4.87
C ASP A 3 -7.84 -42.73 3.61
N GLU A 4 -8.82 -43.65 3.49
CA GLU A 4 -8.89 -44.65 2.41
C GLU A 4 -9.00 -44.04 1.01
N ASN A 5 -9.19 -42.71 0.84
CA ASN A 5 -9.28 -42.01 -0.42
C ASN A 5 -8.01 -41.20 -0.76
N ASN A 6 -6.91 -41.42 -0.05
CA ASN A 6 -5.63 -40.75 -0.28
C ASN A 6 -5.70 -39.21 -0.18
N LYS A 7 -6.72 -38.67 0.52
CA LYS A 7 -6.77 -37.24 0.83
C LYS A 7 -5.91 -36.95 2.05
N VAL A 8 -4.84 -36.23 1.84
CA VAL A 8 -4.03 -35.69 2.94
C VAL A 8 -4.84 -34.56 3.58
N PHE A 9 -5.49 -34.83 4.70
CA PHE A 9 -6.03 -33.78 5.55
C PHE A 9 -4.86 -33.10 6.27
N ILE A 10 -4.39 -31.98 5.74
CA ILE A 10 -3.54 -31.09 6.51
C ILE A 10 -4.44 -30.50 7.60
N MET A 11 -4.33 -31.01 8.82
CA MET A 11 -4.90 -30.32 9.97
C MET A 11 -4.12 -29.01 10.11
N ILE A 12 -4.73 -27.93 9.65
CA ILE A 12 -4.22 -26.59 9.92
C ILE A 12 -4.32 -26.41 11.43
N GLN A 13 -3.20 -26.55 12.12
CA GLN A 13 -3.13 -26.22 13.54
C GLN A 13 -3.47 -24.73 13.69
N PRO A 14 -4.27 -24.34 14.68
CA PRO A 14 -4.49 -22.93 14.97
C PRO A 14 -3.14 -22.24 15.11
N TYR A 15 -3.00 -21.08 14.45
CA TYR A 15 -1.78 -20.30 14.53
C TYR A 15 -1.45 -19.97 16.00
N GLN A 16 -0.24 -20.26 16.42
CA GLN A 16 0.27 -19.92 17.74
C GLN A 16 1.49 -19.00 17.58
N LYS A 17 1.38 -17.78 18.12
CA LYS A 17 2.51 -16.85 18.17
C LYS A 17 3.68 -17.49 18.92
N LEU A 18 4.90 -17.34 18.42
CA LEU A 18 6.09 -17.79 19.13
C LEU A 18 6.18 -17.08 20.47
N SER A 19 6.14 -17.84 21.57
CA SER A 19 6.04 -17.33 22.94
C SER A 19 7.14 -16.33 23.29
N HIS A 20 8.34 -16.50 22.72
CA HIS A 20 9.49 -15.64 22.99
C HIS A 20 9.26 -14.20 22.51
N TRP A 21 8.87 -14.01 21.24
CA TRP A 21 8.66 -12.68 20.65
C TRP A 21 7.27 -12.11 20.94
N ALA A 22 6.30 -12.94 21.19
CA ALA A 22 4.96 -12.51 21.58
C ALA A 22 4.88 -12.02 23.03
N ASN A 23 5.89 -12.30 23.85
CA ASN A 23 5.94 -11.80 25.22
C ASN A 23 6.22 -10.30 25.23
N PRO A 24 5.32 -9.46 25.77
CA PRO A 24 5.52 -8.01 25.84
C PRO A 24 6.84 -7.59 26.52
N ALA A 25 7.35 -8.40 27.45
CA ALA A 25 8.62 -8.13 28.13
C ALA A 25 9.85 -8.22 27.21
N ASN A 26 9.72 -8.89 26.07
CA ASN A 26 10.80 -9.05 25.10
C ASN A 26 10.73 -8.05 23.94
N LYS A 27 9.71 -7.21 23.88
CA LYS A 27 9.59 -6.18 22.84
C LYS A 27 10.68 -5.13 22.97
N LEU A 28 11.31 -4.81 21.84
CA LEU A 28 12.31 -3.72 21.76
C LEU A 28 11.68 -2.33 21.86
N PHE A 29 10.43 -2.22 21.39
CA PHE A 29 9.64 -0.99 21.38
C PHE A 29 8.27 -1.26 22.01
N ARG A 30 7.65 -0.24 22.56
CA ARG A 30 6.30 -0.36 23.15
C ARG A 30 5.29 -0.81 22.09
N TYR A 31 5.41 -0.29 20.86
CA TYR A 31 4.61 -0.69 19.71
C TYR A 31 5.56 -1.05 18.56
N GLN A 32 5.21 -2.07 17.80
CA GLN A 32 5.97 -2.56 16.66
C GLN A 32 5.05 -2.69 15.47
N VAL A 33 5.41 -2.11 14.34
CA VAL A 33 4.63 -2.15 13.10
C VAL A 33 5.45 -2.79 12.00
N GLY A 34 4.85 -3.72 11.26
CA GLY A 34 5.48 -4.38 10.12
C GLY A 34 5.00 -3.78 8.79
N PHE A 35 5.92 -3.57 7.86
CA PHE A 35 5.58 -3.14 6.49
C PHE A 35 6.19 -4.06 5.45
N THR A 36 5.44 -4.34 4.36
CA THR A 36 6.09 -4.79 3.13
C THR A 36 6.84 -3.60 2.52
N CYS A 37 7.94 -3.88 1.83
CA CYS A 37 8.51 -2.93 0.86
C CYS A 37 8.01 -3.25 -0.55
N LEU A 38 8.30 -2.38 -1.51
CA LEU A 38 8.07 -2.67 -2.92
C LEU A 38 8.81 -3.94 -3.33
N PRO A 39 8.26 -4.73 -4.26
CA PRO A 39 8.98 -5.91 -4.74
C PRO A 39 10.33 -5.55 -5.34
N GLN A 40 11.39 -6.14 -4.80
CA GLN A 40 12.79 -5.97 -5.25
C GLN A 40 13.28 -4.52 -5.35
N ASP A 41 12.63 -3.60 -4.65
CA ASP A 41 12.97 -2.20 -4.73
C ASP A 41 12.98 -1.54 -3.34
N TYR A 42 13.67 -0.41 -3.25
CA TYR A 42 13.72 0.38 -2.03
C TYR A 42 12.41 1.15 -1.85
N ASP A 43 11.91 1.16 -0.62
CA ASP A 43 10.72 1.94 -0.24
C ASP A 43 11.04 2.81 0.98
N ALA A 44 10.76 4.10 0.86
CA ALA A 44 10.95 5.04 1.95
C ALA A 44 9.83 5.02 3.00
N ALA A 45 8.67 4.41 2.68
CA ALA A 45 7.49 4.48 3.55
C ALA A 45 7.73 4.00 4.99
N PRO A 46 8.47 2.90 5.25
CA PRO A 46 8.79 2.51 6.63
C PRO A 46 9.62 3.56 7.38
N SER A 47 10.57 4.20 6.70
CA SER A 47 11.42 5.23 7.28
C SER A 47 10.67 6.54 7.55
N ASP A 48 9.78 6.92 6.63
CA ASP A 48 8.96 8.12 6.76
C ASP A 48 7.89 7.93 7.83
N PHE A 49 7.29 6.75 7.92
CA PHE A 49 6.40 6.40 9.02
C PHE A 49 7.12 6.54 10.37
N LEU A 50 8.36 6.04 10.48
CA LEU A 50 9.14 6.14 11.71
C LEU A 50 9.45 7.59 12.10
N ARG A 51 9.72 8.47 11.11
CA ARG A 51 9.95 9.92 11.37
C ARG A 51 8.73 10.62 11.95
N MET A 52 7.52 10.19 11.56
CA MET A 52 6.26 10.77 12.04
C MET A 52 5.77 10.10 13.33
N SER A 53 6.34 8.96 13.69
CA SER A 53 5.88 8.16 14.83
C SER A 53 6.52 8.60 16.14
N PRO A 54 5.85 8.41 17.30
CA PRO A 54 6.47 8.56 18.59
C PRO A 54 7.69 7.63 18.76
N ARG A 55 8.67 8.04 19.56
CA ARG A 55 9.92 7.26 19.83
C ARG A 55 9.68 5.84 20.36
N SER A 56 8.49 5.58 20.88
CA SER A 56 8.10 4.26 21.39
C SER A 56 7.67 3.27 20.30
N VAL A 57 7.63 3.69 19.04
CA VAL A 57 7.25 2.85 17.89
C VAL A 57 8.49 2.35 17.15
N GLY A 58 8.56 1.06 16.94
CA GLY A 58 9.56 0.40 16.09
C GLY A 58 8.92 -0.05 14.78
N VAL A 59 9.71 -0.09 13.72
CA VAL A 59 9.28 -0.48 12.38
C VAL A 59 10.09 -1.66 11.87
N HIS A 60 9.41 -2.65 11.32
CA HIS A 60 9.99 -3.82 10.65
C HIS A 60 9.63 -3.77 9.15
N GLY A 61 10.62 -3.83 8.29
CA GLY A 61 10.43 -3.90 6.84
C GLY A 61 10.64 -5.33 6.32
N TRP A 62 9.84 -5.73 5.34
CA TRP A 62 10.03 -6.97 4.59
C TRP A 62 9.95 -6.68 3.09
N MET A 63 11.06 -6.85 2.41
CA MET A 63 11.11 -6.75 0.95
C MET A 63 10.49 -8.02 0.34
N LEU A 64 9.42 -7.85 -0.44
CA LEU A 64 8.84 -8.95 -1.21
C LEU A 64 9.77 -9.34 -2.37
N HIS A 65 10.11 -10.60 -2.45
CA HIS A 65 10.91 -11.11 -3.57
C HIS A 65 9.98 -11.71 -4.63
N LEU A 66 9.91 -11.05 -5.78
CA LEU A 66 9.23 -11.57 -6.97
C LEU A 66 10.30 -11.92 -8.02
N PRO A 67 10.41 -13.19 -8.42
CA PRO A 67 11.36 -13.58 -9.47
C PRO A 67 11.14 -12.77 -10.76
N GLU A 68 12.22 -12.29 -11.36
CA GLU A 68 12.20 -11.53 -12.62
C GLU A 68 11.19 -10.36 -12.64
N TYR A 69 11.03 -9.69 -11.51
CA TYR A 69 10.09 -8.58 -11.38
C TYR A 69 10.39 -7.45 -12.37
N ARG A 70 9.37 -7.03 -13.11
CA ARG A 70 9.43 -5.98 -14.14
C ARG A 70 8.36 -4.91 -13.95
N HIS A 71 7.97 -4.65 -12.71
CA HIS A 71 6.94 -3.67 -12.35
C HIS A 71 5.57 -3.88 -13.04
N ARG A 72 5.21 -5.13 -13.37
CA ARG A 72 3.92 -5.46 -13.99
C ARG A 72 2.88 -5.83 -12.95
N LEU A 73 1.63 -5.44 -13.18
CA LEU A 73 0.52 -5.73 -12.27
C LEU A 73 0.16 -7.22 -12.22
N ASP A 74 0.28 -7.93 -13.34
CA ASP A 74 0.05 -9.39 -13.38
C ASP A 74 1.04 -10.15 -12.49
N GLN A 75 2.29 -9.72 -12.40
CA GLN A 75 3.26 -10.32 -11.49
C GLN A 75 2.84 -10.16 -10.03
N ARG A 76 2.23 -9.03 -9.66
CA ARG A 76 1.68 -8.84 -8.31
C ARG A 76 0.48 -9.73 -8.05
N ARG A 77 -0.41 -9.87 -9.02
CA ARG A 77 -1.55 -10.79 -8.94
C ARG A 77 -1.09 -12.22 -8.74
N ASP A 78 -0.15 -12.68 -9.56
CA ASP A 78 0.33 -14.06 -9.57
C ASP A 78 1.11 -14.41 -8.29
N HIS A 79 1.63 -13.40 -7.59
CA HIS A 79 2.36 -13.55 -6.32
C HIS A 79 1.59 -12.96 -5.12
N PHE A 80 0.28 -12.80 -5.23
CA PHE A 80 -0.54 -12.18 -4.17
C PHE A 80 -0.47 -12.97 -2.85
N SER A 81 -0.27 -14.28 -2.92
CA SER A 81 -0.10 -15.15 -1.75
C SER A 81 1.10 -14.79 -0.86
N LEU A 82 2.13 -14.12 -1.40
CA LEU A 82 3.26 -13.64 -0.59
C LEU A 82 2.85 -12.66 0.52
N LEU A 83 1.69 -12.02 0.39
CA LEU A 83 1.15 -11.16 1.45
C LEU A 83 0.73 -11.96 2.69
N GLU A 84 0.26 -13.19 2.51
CA GLU A 84 -0.02 -14.08 3.63
C GLU A 84 1.26 -14.51 4.36
N ASP A 85 2.32 -14.87 3.61
CA ASP A 85 3.62 -15.18 4.19
C ASP A 85 4.19 -13.99 4.98
N PHE A 86 4.02 -12.78 4.46
CA PHE A 86 4.40 -11.55 5.14
C PHE A 86 3.65 -11.41 6.48
N VAL A 87 2.31 -11.51 6.48
CA VAL A 87 1.52 -11.37 7.71
C VAL A 87 1.89 -12.44 8.73
N HIS A 88 2.06 -13.67 8.28
CA HIS A 88 2.50 -14.78 9.12
C HIS A 88 3.86 -14.48 9.78
N CYS A 89 4.82 -14.01 9.01
CA CYS A 89 6.14 -13.67 9.56
C CYS A 89 6.07 -12.51 10.55
N MET A 90 5.34 -11.44 10.24
CA MET A 90 5.18 -10.28 11.13
C MET A 90 4.49 -10.68 12.45
N ALA A 91 3.44 -11.49 12.36
CA ALA A 91 2.75 -12.02 13.54
C ALA A 91 3.67 -12.87 14.42
N ASN A 92 4.51 -13.73 13.82
CA ASN A 92 5.52 -14.52 14.55
C ASN A 92 6.53 -13.63 15.28
N ASN A 93 6.86 -12.47 14.74
CA ASN A 93 7.76 -11.50 15.34
C ASN A 93 7.04 -10.60 16.39
N GLY A 94 5.76 -10.82 16.63
CA GLY A 94 5.01 -10.12 17.68
C GLY A 94 4.78 -8.64 17.37
N VAL A 95 4.63 -8.28 16.10
CA VAL A 95 4.21 -6.91 15.75
C VAL A 95 2.77 -6.66 16.19
N ASP A 96 2.46 -5.41 16.52
CA ASP A 96 1.12 -5.01 16.97
C ASP A 96 0.17 -4.78 15.80
N ALA A 97 0.71 -4.42 14.63
CA ALA A 97 -0.02 -4.30 13.37
C ALA A 97 0.95 -4.44 12.19
N CYS A 98 0.43 -4.77 11.02
CA CYS A 98 1.23 -4.77 9.80
C CYS A 98 0.43 -4.26 8.60
N GLY A 99 1.15 -3.74 7.61
CA GLY A 99 0.58 -3.16 6.41
C GLY A 99 1.34 -3.51 5.14
N GLN A 100 0.59 -3.74 4.08
CA GLN A 100 1.15 -3.83 2.75
C GLN A 100 1.28 -2.42 2.16
N VAL A 101 2.48 -2.05 1.73
CA VAL A 101 2.79 -0.76 1.11
C VAL A 101 2.59 -0.82 -0.41
N GLY A 102 2.12 0.31 -0.98
CA GLY A 102 1.84 0.45 -2.41
C GLY A 102 0.37 0.17 -2.74
N SER A 103 -0.35 1.23 -3.14
CA SER A 103 -1.79 1.18 -3.42
C SER A 103 -2.18 0.22 -4.54
N ASN A 104 -1.27 -0.09 -5.46
CA ASN A 104 -1.57 -0.85 -6.67
C ASN A 104 -1.83 -2.35 -6.43
N TRP A 105 -1.51 -2.89 -5.28
CA TRP A 105 -1.78 -4.28 -4.95
C TRP A 105 -3.27 -4.62 -4.88
N VAL A 106 -4.10 -3.66 -4.44
CA VAL A 106 -5.54 -3.91 -4.27
C VAL A 106 -6.23 -4.15 -5.62
N HIS A 107 -5.96 -3.35 -6.64
CA HIS A 107 -6.56 -3.55 -7.95
C HIS A 107 -5.82 -4.63 -8.78
N ALA A 108 -4.52 -4.82 -8.57
CA ALA A 108 -3.77 -5.88 -9.23
C ALA A 108 -4.29 -7.28 -8.86
N SER A 109 -4.84 -7.46 -7.67
CA SER A 109 -5.38 -8.73 -7.19
C SER A 109 -6.60 -9.22 -8.00
N GLY A 110 -7.41 -8.29 -8.53
CA GLY A 110 -8.69 -8.59 -9.16
C GLY A 110 -9.81 -8.96 -8.19
N LEU A 111 -9.60 -8.80 -6.88
CA LEU A 111 -10.60 -9.17 -5.85
C LEU A 111 -11.70 -8.12 -5.67
N GLY A 112 -11.51 -6.90 -6.14
CA GLY A 112 -12.40 -5.77 -5.87
C GLY A 112 -12.33 -5.28 -4.42
N VAL A 113 -13.12 -4.25 -4.12
CA VAL A 113 -13.10 -3.57 -2.80
C VAL A 113 -13.50 -4.53 -1.68
N ASP A 114 -14.61 -5.24 -1.86
CA ASP A 114 -15.13 -6.17 -0.85
C ASP A 114 -14.18 -7.37 -0.64
N GLY A 115 -13.64 -7.93 -1.73
CA GLY A 115 -12.70 -9.04 -1.62
C GLY A 115 -11.39 -8.66 -0.93
N ILE A 116 -10.90 -7.43 -1.10
CA ILE A 116 -9.74 -6.91 -0.37
C ILE A 116 -10.06 -6.73 1.11
N ARG A 117 -11.23 -6.17 1.44
CA ARG A 117 -11.69 -6.10 2.84
C ARG A 117 -11.69 -7.47 3.50
N ASP A 118 -12.32 -8.44 2.83
CA ASP A 118 -12.46 -9.81 3.34
C ASP A 118 -11.08 -10.50 3.47
N PHE A 119 -10.16 -10.22 2.56
CA PHE A 119 -8.77 -10.68 2.66
C PHE A 119 -8.08 -10.08 3.89
N CYS A 120 -8.15 -8.75 4.11
CA CYS A 120 -7.55 -8.10 5.28
C CYS A 120 -8.13 -8.67 6.59
N ASN A 121 -9.45 -8.83 6.67
CA ASN A 121 -10.12 -9.40 7.83
C ASN A 121 -9.67 -10.85 8.08
N ARG A 122 -9.63 -11.68 7.06
CA ARG A 122 -9.18 -13.07 7.16
C ARG A 122 -7.72 -13.16 7.64
N MET A 123 -6.83 -12.30 7.15
CA MET A 123 -5.44 -12.26 7.61
C MET A 123 -5.37 -11.86 9.08
N THR A 124 -6.10 -10.82 9.47
CA THR A 124 -6.18 -10.35 10.85
C THR A 124 -6.68 -11.45 11.79
N ASP A 125 -7.76 -12.13 11.41
CA ASP A 125 -8.36 -13.20 12.22
C ASP A 125 -7.48 -14.46 12.30
N THR A 126 -6.86 -14.84 11.19
CA THR A 126 -6.00 -16.03 11.13
C THR A 126 -4.75 -15.86 11.99
N TYR A 127 -4.10 -14.71 11.87
CA TYR A 127 -2.79 -14.48 12.52
C TYR A 127 -2.87 -13.66 13.80
N GLN A 128 -4.06 -13.24 14.20
CA GLN A 128 -4.30 -12.43 15.41
C GLN A 128 -3.40 -11.18 15.45
N THR A 129 -3.23 -10.56 14.29
CA THR A 129 -2.42 -9.37 14.08
C THR A 129 -3.12 -8.49 13.04
N PRO A 130 -3.54 -7.25 13.37
CA PRO A 130 -4.19 -6.34 12.44
C PRO A 130 -3.36 -6.19 11.17
N PHE A 131 -4.02 -6.39 10.03
CA PHE A 131 -3.40 -6.26 8.71
C PHE A 131 -4.24 -5.38 7.81
N HIS A 132 -3.59 -4.42 7.15
CA HIS A 132 -4.20 -3.54 6.16
C HIS A 132 -3.38 -3.47 4.88
N MET A 133 -4.08 -3.23 3.77
CA MET A 133 -3.47 -2.92 2.47
C MET A 133 -3.61 -1.42 2.18
N ALA A 134 -2.52 -0.77 1.76
CA ALA A 134 -2.48 0.70 1.60
C ALA A 134 -3.60 1.25 0.73
N GLY A 135 -3.94 0.59 -0.40
CA GLY A 135 -5.03 1.05 -1.27
C GLY A 135 -6.41 0.92 -0.62
N TYR A 136 -6.62 -0.05 0.27
CA TYR A 136 -7.87 -0.19 1.01
C TYR A 136 -7.93 0.75 2.21
N ALA A 137 -6.82 0.94 2.92
CA ALA A 137 -6.73 1.93 4.00
C ALA A 137 -7.01 3.36 3.50
N MET A 138 -6.62 3.68 2.27
CA MET A 138 -6.99 4.94 1.62
C MET A 138 -8.51 5.07 1.46
N VAL A 139 -9.20 4.01 1.01
CA VAL A 139 -10.67 3.99 0.90
C VAL A 139 -11.34 4.18 2.26
N GLU A 140 -10.86 3.50 3.31
CA GLU A 140 -11.38 3.64 4.67
C GLU A 140 -11.18 5.07 5.19
N ALA A 141 -9.99 5.65 5.01
CA ALA A 141 -9.70 7.02 5.43
C ALA A 141 -10.62 8.04 4.73
N LEU A 142 -10.86 7.90 3.43
CA LEU A 142 -11.78 8.76 2.70
C LEU A 142 -13.22 8.65 3.23
N ARG A 143 -13.68 7.44 3.54
CA ARG A 143 -15.01 7.21 4.14
C ARG A 143 -15.13 7.83 5.52
N ASP A 144 -14.12 7.67 6.36
CA ASP A 144 -14.09 8.25 7.71
C ASP A 144 -14.11 9.78 7.69
N MET A 145 -13.54 10.39 6.64
CA MET A 145 -13.59 11.83 6.42
C MET A 145 -14.86 12.31 5.72
N ASN A 146 -15.82 11.42 5.40
CA ASN A 146 -17.03 11.70 4.64
C ASN A 146 -16.75 12.34 3.27
N VAL A 147 -15.72 11.91 2.60
CA VAL A 147 -15.35 12.32 1.23
C VAL A 147 -16.27 11.62 0.25
N GLU A 148 -16.80 12.35 -0.74
CA GLU A 148 -17.58 11.81 -1.85
C GLU A 148 -16.84 11.98 -3.19
N LYS A 149 -16.15 13.11 -3.37
CA LYS A 149 -15.49 13.51 -4.61
C LYS A 149 -13.98 13.57 -4.43
N VAL A 150 -13.27 12.92 -5.31
CA VAL A 150 -11.79 12.84 -5.25
C VAL A 150 -11.15 13.26 -6.55
N ALA A 151 -9.92 13.76 -6.47
CA ALA A 151 -9.03 13.89 -7.62
C ALA A 151 -7.73 13.13 -7.35
N LEU A 152 -7.24 12.39 -8.35
CA LEU A 152 -6.06 11.54 -8.25
C LEU A 152 -4.87 12.14 -9.01
N ASN A 153 -3.87 12.59 -8.29
CA ASN A 153 -2.55 12.86 -8.86
C ASN A 153 -1.74 11.55 -8.91
N ALA A 154 -1.63 11.00 -10.10
CA ALA A 154 -0.90 9.77 -10.32
C ALA A 154 0.62 9.96 -10.46
N ALA A 155 1.11 11.21 -10.39
CA ALA A 155 2.52 11.59 -10.46
C ALA A 155 3.23 10.90 -11.65
N TYR A 156 4.20 10.04 -11.38
CA TYR A 156 4.98 9.33 -12.39
C TYR A 156 4.38 8.00 -12.84
N HIS A 157 3.23 7.60 -12.31
CA HIS A 157 2.69 6.27 -12.61
C HIS A 157 2.23 6.16 -14.06
N HIS A 158 2.54 5.01 -14.68
CA HIS A 158 2.03 4.66 -16.01
C HIS A 158 0.50 4.52 -15.99
N PRO A 159 -0.22 4.87 -17.08
CA PRO A 159 -1.68 4.76 -17.16
C PRO A 159 -2.24 3.39 -16.74
N SER A 160 -1.59 2.29 -17.13
CA SER A 160 -2.01 0.95 -16.72
C SER A 160 -2.04 0.73 -15.20
N TRP A 161 -1.34 1.56 -14.43
CA TRP A 161 -1.30 1.49 -12.97
C TRP A 161 -2.35 2.38 -12.33
N TRP A 162 -2.39 3.67 -12.69
CA TRP A 162 -3.30 4.59 -12.01
C TRP A 162 -4.76 4.42 -12.45
N GLN A 163 -5.03 3.96 -13.68
CA GLN A 163 -6.40 3.63 -14.12
C GLN A 163 -7.03 2.51 -13.26
N GLY A 164 -6.22 1.55 -12.81
CA GLY A 164 -6.67 0.54 -11.86
C GLY A 164 -7.04 1.14 -10.50
N THR A 165 -6.31 2.15 -10.02
CA THR A 165 -6.65 2.89 -8.80
C THR A 165 -7.97 3.66 -8.97
N VAL A 166 -8.17 4.32 -10.13
CA VAL A 166 -9.44 5.00 -10.44
C VAL A 166 -10.61 4.03 -10.42
N SER A 167 -10.48 2.88 -11.08
CA SER A 167 -11.53 1.84 -11.10
C SER A 167 -11.85 1.35 -9.69
N PHE A 168 -10.85 1.17 -8.84
CA PHE A 168 -11.02 0.75 -7.46
C PHE A 168 -11.72 1.81 -6.60
N LEU A 169 -11.43 3.11 -6.82
CA LEU A 169 -12.10 4.22 -6.13
C LEU A 169 -13.57 4.32 -6.56
N ILE A 170 -13.86 4.19 -7.86
CA ILE A 170 -15.25 4.18 -8.38
C ILE A 170 -16.02 2.99 -7.80
N GLU A 171 -15.44 1.78 -7.77
CA GLU A 171 -16.05 0.61 -7.15
C GLU A 171 -16.31 0.83 -5.65
N ALA A 172 -15.43 1.57 -4.97
CA ALA A 172 -15.59 1.94 -3.56
C ALA A 172 -16.68 3.00 -3.32
N GLY A 173 -17.25 3.59 -4.38
CA GLY A 173 -18.36 4.53 -4.33
C GLY A 173 -17.97 6.01 -4.43
N PHE A 174 -16.70 6.33 -4.76
CA PHE A 174 -16.25 7.71 -4.92
C PHE A 174 -16.47 8.23 -6.35
N ASP A 175 -16.80 9.52 -6.44
CA ASP A 175 -16.80 10.24 -7.72
C ASP A 175 -15.40 10.80 -8.01
N VAL A 176 -14.76 10.29 -9.06
CA VAL A 176 -13.40 10.69 -9.46
C VAL A 176 -13.50 11.81 -10.48
N LEU A 177 -13.34 13.06 -10.02
CA LEU A 177 -13.50 14.25 -10.86
C LEU A 177 -12.34 14.44 -11.85
N TRP A 178 -11.14 14.04 -11.45
CA TRP A 178 -9.94 14.12 -12.29
C TRP A 178 -8.95 13.04 -11.88
N ALA A 179 -8.22 12.49 -12.85
CA ALA A 179 -7.10 11.60 -12.62
C ALA A 179 -6.10 11.70 -13.77
N GLY A 180 -4.80 11.73 -13.45
CA GLY A 180 -3.75 11.76 -14.45
C GLY A 180 -2.35 11.82 -13.84
N ASN A 181 -1.35 11.60 -14.68
CA ASN A 181 0.06 11.65 -14.31
C ASN A 181 0.75 12.92 -14.82
N PHE A 182 2.06 13.00 -14.70
CA PHE A 182 2.83 14.16 -15.13
C PHE A 182 2.76 14.45 -16.64
N HIS A 183 2.53 13.43 -17.48
CA HIS A 183 2.28 13.64 -18.90
C HIS A 183 0.91 14.27 -19.13
N ASP A 184 -0.14 13.77 -18.48
CA ASP A 184 -1.50 14.31 -18.57
C ASP A 184 -1.57 15.77 -18.07
N GLN A 185 -0.68 16.15 -17.16
CA GLN A 185 -0.52 17.52 -16.65
C GLN A 185 0.35 18.41 -17.55
N GLY A 186 0.98 17.87 -18.58
CA GLY A 186 1.84 18.60 -19.50
C GLY A 186 3.26 18.94 -18.99
N TRP A 187 3.71 18.32 -17.87
CA TRP A 187 5.06 18.52 -17.36
C TRP A 187 6.12 17.75 -18.15
N PHE A 188 5.71 16.68 -18.82
CA PHE A 188 6.53 15.87 -19.71
C PHE A 188 5.84 15.74 -21.07
N THR A 189 6.63 15.68 -22.13
CA THR A 189 6.11 15.63 -23.51
C THR A 189 5.61 14.22 -23.87
N THR A 190 6.24 13.20 -23.32
CA THR A 190 5.92 11.80 -23.59
C THR A 190 5.77 10.97 -22.33
N GLN A 191 5.05 9.85 -22.45
CA GLN A 191 4.94 8.88 -21.35
C GLN A 191 6.29 8.21 -21.03
N GLU A 192 7.17 8.05 -22.01
CA GLU A 192 8.52 7.52 -21.83
C GLU A 192 9.33 8.40 -20.89
N GLU A 193 9.28 9.72 -21.05
CA GLU A 193 9.94 10.67 -20.15
C GLU A 193 9.42 10.54 -18.70
N VAL A 194 8.11 10.32 -18.53
CA VAL A 194 7.52 10.05 -17.20
C VAL A 194 8.02 8.74 -16.65
N ASN A 195 8.09 7.69 -17.47
CA ASN A 195 8.58 6.37 -17.04
C ASN A 195 10.05 6.44 -16.61
N ASP A 196 10.87 7.24 -17.30
CA ASP A 196 12.29 7.43 -16.98
C ASP A 196 12.48 8.30 -15.72
N CYS A 197 11.57 9.25 -15.47
CA CYS A 197 11.56 10.06 -14.26
C CYS A 197 11.35 9.20 -13.02
N ILE A 198 10.46 8.22 -13.08
CA ILE A 198 10.06 7.35 -11.95
C ILE A 198 9.75 8.25 -10.73
N TRP A 199 10.38 7.98 -9.58
CA TRP A 199 10.29 8.81 -8.36
C TRP A 199 11.43 9.83 -8.23
N CYS A 200 12.23 10.04 -9.28
CA CYS A 200 13.36 10.96 -9.30
C CYS A 200 12.94 12.37 -9.74
N PHE A 201 12.02 12.99 -9.01
CA PHE A 201 11.58 14.37 -9.25
C PHE A 201 11.77 15.24 -8.00
N ASP A 202 11.82 16.55 -8.19
CA ASP A 202 12.02 17.50 -7.09
C ASP A 202 10.70 17.93 -6.43
N GLY A 203 10.83 18.63 -5.28
CA GLY A 203 9.68 19.15 -4.54
C GLY A 203 8.90 20.21 -5.32
N ASP A 204 9.58 21.01 -6.15
CA ASP A 204 8.94 22.06 -6.94
C ASP A 204 7.97 21.47 -7.98
N LEU A 205 8.36 20.36 -8.62
CA LEU A 205 7.46 19.64 -9.53
C LEU A 205 6.28 19.04 -8.76
N ALA A 206 6.51 18.50 -7.57
CA ALA A 206 5.46 17.97 -6.74
C ALA A 206 4.41 19.05 -6.37
N GLU A 207 4.87 20.24 -5.95
CA GLU A 207 4.00 21.37 -5.59
C GLU A 207 3.20 21.87 -6.80
N LYS A 208 3.85 22.06 -7.95
CA LYS A 208 3.20 22.48 -9.19
C LYS A 208 2.17 21.45 -9.66
N SER A 209 2.52 20.17 -9.59
CA SER A 209 1.63 19.09 -9.95
C SER A 209 0.40 19.05 -9.04
N PHE A 210 0.58 19.27 -7.75
CA PHE A 210 -0.52 19.35 -6.81
C PHE A 210 -1.45 20.54 -7.08
N ALA A 211 -0.88 21.73 -7.30
CA ALA A 211 -1.64 22.92 -7.63
C ALA A 211 -2.43 22.74 -8.93
N TYR A 212 -1.82 22.14 -9.95
CA TYR A 212 -2.51 21.84 -11.21
C TYR A 212 -3.76 20.96 -10.99
N VAL A 213 -3.63 19.87 -10.23
CA VAL A 213 -4.76 18.96 -9.96
C VAL A 213 -5.87 19.68 -9.19
N ALA A 214 -5.52 20.55 -8.24
CA ALA A 214 -6.49 21.36 -7.52
C ALA A 214 -7.25 22.35 -8.44
N GLU A 215 -6.58 22.91 -9.44
CA GLU A 215 -7.22 23.75 -10.46
C GLU A 215 -8.14 22.96 -11.39
N GLN A 216 -7.77 21.70 -11.74
CA GLN A 216 -8.59 20.86 -12.61
C GLN A 216 -9.85 20.29 -11.92
N ALA A 217 -9.81 20.13 -10.61
CA ALA A 217 -10.91 19.56 -9.82
C ALA A 217 -11.18 20.40 -8.57
N PRO A 218 -11.63 21.67 -8.73
CA PRO A 218 -11.85 22.56 -7.58
C PRO A 218 -12.98 22.10 -6.65
N ASP A 219 -13.86 21.23 -7.13
CA ASP A 219 -14.99 20.69 -6.37
C ASP A 219 -14.67 19.34 -5.70
N ALA A 220 -13.40 18.89 -5.72
CA ALA A 220 -13.00 17.67 -5.04
C ALA A 220 -12.92 17.91 -3.52
N ASP A 221 -13.49 16.96 -2.76
CA ASP A 221 -13.42 16.98 -1.30
C ASP A 221 -12.03 16.55 -0.80
N ALA A 222 -11.32 15.74 -1.62
CA ALA A 222 -9.96 15.28 -1.31
C ALA A 222 -9.10 15.11 -2.57
N TYR A 223 -7.81 15.39 -2.41
CA TYR A 223 -6.79 15.17 -3.42
C TYR A 223 -5.91 14.01 -2.99
N LEU A 224 -5.87 12.98 -3.81
CA LEU A 224 -5.05 11.80 -3.60
C LEU A 224 -3.75 11.93 -4.38
N ILE A 225 -2.64 11.60 -3.73
CA ILE A 225 -1.33 11.57 -4.37
C ILE A 225 -0.82 10.13 -4.33
N ASN A 226 -0.60 9.55 -5.50
CA ASN A 226 -0.14 8.18 -5.61
C ASN A 226 1.37 8.13 -5.84
N GLY A 227 2.11 7.37 -5.00
CA GLY A 227 3.51 7.05 -5.23
C GLY A 227 4.53 8.15 -4.95
N MET A 228 4.20 9.19 -4.22
CA MET A 228 5.16 10.25 -3.87
C MET A 228 6.10 9.84 -2.71
N CYS A 229 6.97 8.87 -2.93
CA CYS A 229 7.91 8.39 -1.92
C CYS A 229 9.06 9.39 -1.62
N ASN A 230 9.27 10.42 -2.42
CA ASN A 230 10.42 11.34 -2.31
C ASN A 230 10.02 12.80 -2.11
N LEU A 231 8.95 13.06 -1.38
CA LEU A 231 8.79 14.40 -0.82
C LEU A 231 9.98 14.66 0.12
N ARG A 232 11.07 15.20 -0.44
CA ARG A 232 12.12 15.78 0.37
C ARG A 232 11.43 16.75 1.32
N GLY A 233 11.79 16.73 2.60
CA GLY A 233 11.11 17.46 3.67
C GLY A 233 10.88 18.96 3.49
N SER A 234 11.24 19.52 2.31
CA SER A 234 10.92 20.88 1.86
C SER A 234 9.52 21.01 1.23
N ALA A 235 8.86 19.91 0.87
CA ALA A 235 7.55 19.95 0.21
C ALA A 235 6.36 19.77 1.17
N LEU A 236 6.60 19.48 2.43
CA LEU A 236 5.56 19.45 3.46
C LEU A 236 5.79 20.61 4.43
N PRO A 237 5.00 21.69 4.37
CA PRO A 237 5.13 22.78 5.32
C PRO A 237 4.87 22.27 6.75
N GLY A 238 5.88 22.32 7.59
CA GLY A 238 5.74 22.07 9.04
C GLY A 238 6.11 20.68 9.54
N LEU A 239 6.86 19.86 8.80
CA LEU A 239 7.53 18.65 9.34
C LEU A 239 8.99 18.93 9.67
#